data_1dd24631b96b9a2b1e7ee00d4ccf4841
#
_entry.id   1dd24631b96b9a2b1e7ee00d4ccf4841
#
_cell.length_a   1.000
_cell.length_b   1.000
_cell.length_c   1.000
_cell.angle_alpha   90.00
_cell.angle_beta   90.00
_cell.angle_gamma   90.00
#
_symmetry.space_group_name_H-M   'P 1'
#
loop_
_entity.id
_entity.type
_entity.pdbx_description
1 polymer ?
#
loop_
_entity_poly.entity_id
_entity_poly.type
_entity_poly.pdbx_seq_one_letter_code
_entity_poly.pdbx_strand_id
1 'polypeptide(L)'
;MRYVVPIVAVLVLTSCGGSSRTLATGGAPSLAYTCGALPAGLKASTYFLKTGDGVRIYAAATGGGSRAVVLVHESGGAGLCGWLPTMQWLSANGLRAVAIDLRGYAPSGLPALAISHHYAEDIQAAVDAAHVLGAKNVFVMGASLGGAATVAEAPKLNDLAGVISLSGELELPTSELDAIGAAPRITVPFLFVGSEDDGYVLGSQARRLTRAVGSKDKQVHIFSGGYHGWDLLDVAPYRARVKSLLLRWITQRPR
;
A
#
# COMPACT_ATOMS: atom_id res chain seq x y z
N MET A 1 29.92 -4.14 -38.59
CA MET A 1 29.28 -3.89 -37.29
C MET A 1 27.77 -4.16 -37.43
N ARG A 2 27.29 -5.26 -36.86
CA ARG A 2 25.83 -5.58 -36.88
C ARG A 2 25.24 -5.07 -35.56
N TYR A 3 24.32 -4.13 -35.65
CA TYR A 3 23.57 -3.65 -34.50
C TYR A 3 22.51 -4.70 -34.12
N VAL A 4 22.63 -5.25 -32.92
CA VAL A 4 21.60 -6.09 -32.32
C VAL A 4 20.62 -5.15 -31.60
N VAL A 5 19.40 -5.03 -32.14
CA VAL A 5 18.29 -4.30 -31.49
C VAL A 5 17.65 -5.28 -30.52
N PRO A 6 17.53 -4.95 -29.22
CA PRO A 6 16.83 -5.82 -28.29
C PRO A 6 15.31 -5.80 -28.59
N ILE A 7 14.77 -6.98 -28.85
CA ILE A 7 13.33 -7.17 -28.97
C ILE A 7 12.71 -7.07 -27.58
N VAL A 8 11.95 -6.01 -27.33
CA VAL A 8 11.09 -5.89 -26.15
C VAL A 8 9.87 -6.77 -26.39
N ALA A 9 9.79 -7.90 -25.70
CA ALA A 9 8.63 -8.75 -25.74
C ALA A 9 7.49 -8.11 -24.92
N VAL A 10 6.48 -7.60 -25.60
CA VAL A 10 5.22 -7.15 -24.98
C VAL A 10 4.32 -8.38 -24.91
N LEU A 11 4.11 -8.91 -23.70
CA LEU A 11 3.12 -9.96 -23.47
C LEU A 11 1.73 -9.30 -23.36
N VAL A 12 0.95 -9.38 -24.41
CA VAL A 12 -0.45 -8.96 -24.41
C VAL A 12 -1.32 -10.19 -24.09
N LEU A 13 -1.85 -10.26 -22.89
CA LEU A 13 -2.89 -11.21 -22.54
C LEU A 13 -4.25 -10.55 -22.79
N THR A 14 -4.90 -10.87 -23.89
CA THR A 14 -6.28 -10.49 -24.17
C THR A 14 -7.24 -11.42 -23.45
N SER A 15 -7.91 -10.91 -22.40
CA SER A 15 -9.11 -11.53 -21.85
C SER A 15 -10.34 -10.75 -22.33
N CYS A 16 -11.35 -11.43 -22.77
CA CYS A 16 -12.62 -10.83 -23.21
C CYS A 16 -13.23 -9.99 -22.07
N GLY A 17 -13.38 -8.68 -22.31
CA GLY A 17 -14.22 -7.79 -21.51
C GLY A 17 -13.53 -7.05 -20.35
N GLY A 18 -12.18 -7.02 -20.25
CA GLY A 18 -11.48 -6.29 -19.19
C GLY A 18 -10.51 -5.26 -19.76
N SER A 19 -10.43 -4.08 -19.17
CA SER A 19 -9.37 -3.11 -19.44
C SER A 19 -8.01 -3.78 -19.36
N SER A 20 -7.18 -3.62 -20.39
CA SER A 20 -5.83 -4.21 -20.44
C SER A 20 -4.98 -3.68 -19.30
N ARG A 21 -4.75 -4.50 -18.28
CA ARG A 21 -3.85 -4.19 -17.16
C ARG A 21 -2.42 -4.35 -17.66
N THR A 22 -1.69 -3.28 -17.88
CA THR A 22 -0.31 -3.32 -18.36
C THR A 22 0.64 -2.67 -17.35
N LEU A 23 1.72 -3.39 -17.01
CA LEU A 23 2.85 -2.82 -16.30
C LEU A 23 3.81 -2.19 -17.31
N ALA A 24 3.99 -0.87 -17.23
CA ALA A 24 5.05 -0.21 -17.98
C ALA A 24 6.38 -0.35 -17.24
N THR A 25 7.25 -1.23 -17.72
CA THR A 25 8.59 -1.45 -17.15
C THR A 25 9.65 -0.48 -17.68
N GLY A 26 9.30 0.42 -18.59
CA GLY A 26 10.24 1.35 -19.23
C GLY A 26 10.40 2.66 -18.46
N GLY A 27 11.67 3.01 -18.11
CA GLY A 27 12.04 4.33 -17.65
C GLY A 27 11.83 4.64 -16.17
N ALA A 28 11.39 3.69 -15.34
CA ALA A 28 11.32 3.90 -13.90
C ALA A 28 12.74 3.89 -13.29
N PRO A 29 13.12 4.88 -12.47
CA PRO A 29 14.43 4.89 -11.80
C PRO A 29 14.55 3.68 -10.87
N SER A 30 15.80 3.23 -10.62
CA SER A 30 16.04 2.15 -9.66
C SER A 30 15.79 2.61 -8.22
N LEU A 31 15.47 1.68 -7.32
CA LEU A 31 15.31 1.98 -5.89
C LEU A 31 16.59 2.58 -5.29
N ALA A 32 17.77 2.11 -5.71
CA ALA A 32 19.03 2.67 -5.23
C ALA A 32 19.21 4.14 -5.63
N TYR A 33 18.67 4.54 -6.79
CA TYR A 33 18.68 5.95 -7.21
C TYR A 33 17.71 6.79 -6.39
N THR A 34 16.51 6.28 -6.12
CA THR A 34 15.45 7.04 -5.41
C THR A 34 15.59 7.01 -3.90
N CYS A 35 15.99 5.87 -3.34
CA CYS A 35 16.01 5.64 -1.89
C CYS A 35 17.43 5.59 -1.29
N GLY A 36 18.48 5.59 -2.13
CA GLY A 36 19.85 5.44 -1.62
C GLY A 36 20.16 4.01 -1.18
N ALA A 37 20.66 3.85 0.05
CA ALA A 37 21.06 2.53 0.57
C ALA A 37 19.84 1.60 0.74
N LEU A 38 19.94 0.41 0.17
CA LEU A 38 18.88 -0.59 0.26
C LEU A 38 19.17 -1.59 1.39
N PRO A 39 18.13 -2.17 2.04
CA PRO A 39 18.29 -3.29 2.94
C PRO A 39 19.06 -4.45 2.26
N ALA A 40 20.01 -5.05 2.98
CA ALA A 40 20.84 -6.12 2.45
C ALA A 40 19.99 -7.29 1.94
N GLY A 41 20.19 -7.69 0.68
CA GLY A 41 19.45 -8.80 0.06
C GLY A 41 18.05 -8.44 -0.46
N LEU A 42 17.57 -7.22 -0.33
CA LEU A 42 16.33 -6.78 -0.98
C LEU A 42 16.50 -6.81 -2.51
N LYS A 43 15.68 -7.61 -3.16
CA LYS A 43 15.56 -7.66 -4.62
C LYS A 43 14.20 -7.13 -5.01
N ALA A 44 14.14 -5.97 -5.65
CA ALA A 44 12.90 -5.37 -6.09
C ALA A 44 13.03 -4.82 -7.51
N SER A 45 11.92 -4.86 -8.24
CA SER A 45 11.78 -4.23 -9.56
C SER A 45 10.95 -2.96 -9.42
N THR A 46 11.27 -1.95 -10.21
CA THR A 46 10.56 -0.67 -10.22
C THR A 46 9.72 -0.49 -11.47
N TYR A 47 8.64 0.24 -11.35
CA TYR A 47 7.64 0.44 -12.40
C TYR A 47 7.10 1.86 -12.34
N PHE A 48 6.62 2.35 -13.49
CA PHE A 48 5.61 3.39 -13.52
C PHE A 48 4.25 2.76 -13.82
N LEU A 49 3.33 2.84 -12.87
CA LEU A 49 1.94 2.44 -13.04
C LEU A 49 1.18 3.63 -13.62
N LYS A 50 0.21 3.35 -14.49
CA LYS A 50 -0.68 4.37 -15.03
C LYS A 50 -2.03 4.26 -14.33
N THR A 51 -2.49 5.35 -13.75
CA THR A 51 -3.83 5.46 -13.15
C THR A 51 -4.90 5.65 -14.21
N GLY A 52 -6.17 5.47 -13.84
CA GLY A 52 -7.31 5.69 -14.74
C GLY A 52 -7.39 7.13 -15.25
N ASP A 53 -7.01 8.11 -14.44
CA ASP A 53 -6.92 9.53 -14.78
C ASP A 53 -5.59 9.94 -15.44
N GLY A 54 -4.71 8.97 -15.72
CA GLY A 54 -3.51 9.16 -16.53
C GLY A 54 -2.25 9.59 -15.79
N VAL A 55 -2.30 9.72 -14.46
CA VAL A 55 -1.11 10.01 -13.63
C VAL A 55 -0.17 8.79 -13.63
N ARG A 56 1.14 9.04 -13.66
CA ARG A 56 2.14 7.98 -13.51
C ARG A 56 2.53 7.85 -12.05
N ILE A 57 2.37 6.67 -11.49
CA ILE A 57 2.68 6.34 -10.10
C ILE A 57 3.94 5.47 -10.06
N TYR A 58 4.95 5.95 -9.35
CA TYR A 58 6.16 5.16 -9.11
C TYR A 58 5.89 4.06 -8.11
N ALA A 59 6.33 2.87 -8.45
CA ALA A 59 6.11 1.66 -7.65
C ALA A 59 7.36 0.80 -7.60
N ALA A 60 7.51 0.07 -6.50
CA ALA A 60 8.49 -0.98 -6.34
C ALA A 60 7.82 -2.27 -5.92
N ALA A 61 8.20 -3.40 -6.53
CA ALA A 61 7.65 -4.70 -6.18
C ALA A 61 8.76 -5.70 -5.84
N THR A 62 8.51 -6.54 -4.83
CA THR A 62 9.42 -7.63 -4.41
C THR A 62 8.63 -8.85 -3.96
N GLY A 63 9.34 -9.97 -3.81
CA GLY A 63 8.74 -11.22 -3.33
C GLY A 63 7.90 -11.93 -4.38
N GLY A 64 7.15 -12.93 -3.94
CA GLY A 64 6.35 -13.82 -4.77
C GLY A 64 5.11 -14.35 -4.04
N GLY A 65 4.53 -15.42 -4.57
CA GLY A 65 3.35 -16.04 -3.99
C GLY A 65 2.03 -15.44 -4.46
N SER A 66 0.95 -16.05 -4.00
CA SER A 66 -0.42 -15.70 -4.42
C SER A 66 -1.09 -14.62 -3.56
N ARG A 67 -0.43 -14.19 -2.49
CA ARG A 67 -0.87 -13.07 -1.65
C ARG A 67 0.06 -11.89 -1.81
N ALA A 68 -0.52 -10.70 -1.98
CA ALA A 68 0.23 -9.46 -2.05
C ALA A 68 -0.25 -8.46 -1.00
N VAL A 69 0.67 -7.59 -0.59
CA VAL A 69 0.37 -6.40 0.21
C VAL A 69 0.79 -5.17 -0.60
N VAL A 70 -0.17 -4.34 -0.94
CA VAL A 70 0.06 -2.98 -1.46
C VAL A 70 0.36 -2.08 -0.27
N LEU A 71 1.45 -1.33 -0.34
CA LEU A 71 1.97 -0.49 0.75
C LEU A 71 1.83 0.98 0.39
N VAL A 72 1.04 1.71 1.19
CA VAL A 72 0.75 3.13 1.01
C VAL A 72 1.46 3.92 2.12
N HIS A 73 2.39 4.81 1.73
CA HIS A 73 3.29 5.47 2.66
C HIS A 73 2.61 6.54 3.51
N GLU A 74 3.24 6.90 4.63
CA GLU A 74 2.85 8.06 5.44
C GLU A 74 3.32 9.37 4.81
N SER A 75 2.87 10.49 5.34
CA SER A 75 3.32 11.82 4.92
C SER A 75 4.82 11.99 5.19
N GLY A 76 5.45 12.91 4.45
CA GLY A 76 6.88 13.20 4.58
C GLY A 76 7.71 12.76 3.38
N GLY A 77 9.00 13.09 3.40
CA GLY A 77 9.89 12.96 2.24
C GLY A 77 10.37 11.56 1.90
N ALA A 78 10.10 10.56 2.73
CA ALA A 78 10.59 9.20 2.49
C ALA A 78 9.77 8.46 1.41
N GLY A 79 8.50 8.80 1.21
CA GLY A 79 7.65 8.11 0.25
C GLY A 79 7.66 6.60 0.45
N LEU A 80 7.70 5.83 -0.65
CA LEU A 80 7.77 4.37 -0.59
C LEU A 80 9.07 3.84 0.05
N CYS A 81 10.12 4.68 0.13
CA CYS A 81 11.41 4.25 0.68
C CYS A 81 11.30 3.86 2.17
N GLY A 82 10.37 4.44 2.92
CA GLY A 82 10.06 4.04 4.28
C GLY A 82 9.57 2.60 4.42
N TRP A 83 9.04 2.03 3.35
CA TRP A 83 8.56 0.65 3.33
C TRP A 83 9.63 -0.40 3.03
N LEU A 84 10.86 -0.04 2.67
CA LEU A 84 11.87 -1.00 2.24
C LEU A 84 12.15 -2.13 3.26
N PRO A 85 12.25 -1.87 4.59
CA PRO A 85 12.40 -2.93 5.59
C PRO A 85 11.19 -3.87 5.64
N THR A 86 9.98 -3.30 5.51
CA THR A 86 8.73 -4.07 5.49
C THR A 86 8.59 -4.88 4.22
N MET A 87 8.97 -4.34 3.06
CA MET A 87 9.00 -5.07 1.79
C MET A 87 9.92 -6.29 1.88
N GLN A 88 11.12 -6.12 2.44
CA GLN A 88 12.06 -7.22 2.66
C GLN A 88 11.46 -8.28 3.59
N TRP A 89 10.86 -7.86 4.70
CA TRP A 89 10.23 -8.77 5.65
C TRP A 89 9.06 -9.55 5.02
N LEU A 90 8.17 -8.90 4.27
CA LEU A 90 7.06 -9.57 3.57
C LEU A 90 7.58 -10.60 2.56
N SER A 91 8.57 -10.22 1.76
CA SER A 91 9.21 -11.11 0.78
C SER A 91 9.83 -12.34 1.44
N ALA A 92 10.55 -12.16 2.55
CA ALA A 92 11.15 -13.26 3.32
C ALA A 92 10.10 -14.22 3.92
N ASN A 93 8.84 -13.78 4.05
CA ASN A 93 7.72 -14.60 4.51
C ASN A 93 6.81 -15.10 3.37
N GLY A 94 7.31 -15.12 2.13
CA GLY A 94 6.61 -15.69 0.98
C GLY A 94 5.44 -14.84 0.47
N LEU A 95 5.38 -13.57 0.84
CA LEU A 95 4.39 -12.61 0.37
C LEU A 95 4.99 -11.71 -0.71
N ARG A 96 4.15 -11.24 -1.62
CA ARG A 96 4.50 -10.16 -2.54
C ARG A 96 4.24 -8.82 -1.84
N ALA A 97 5.13 -7.85 -2.03
CA ALA A 97 4.92 -6.48 -1.61
C ALA A 97 4.97 -5.57 -2.85
N VAL A 98 4.05 -4.63 -2.94
CA VAL A 98 4.03 -3.56 -3.96
C VAL A 98 3.89 -2.24 -3.22
N ALA A 99 4.98 -1.48 -3.10
CA ALA A 99 4.96 -0.15 -2.50
C ALA A 99 4.84 0.92 -3.59
N ILE A 100 4.10 1.98 -3.31
CA ILE A 100 3.91 3.10 -4.24
C ILE A 100 4.30 4.43 -3.60
N ASP A 101 4.77 5.35 -4.42
CA ASP A 101 4.71 6.78 -4.11
C ASP A 101 3.36 7.32 -4.58
N LEU A 102 2.59 7.88 -3.67
CA LEU A 102 1.34 8.54 -4.01
C LEU A 102 1.60 9.71 -4.97
N ARG A 103 0.57 10.11 -5.73
CA ARG A 103 0.64 11.33 -6.56
C ARG A 103 1.13 12.53 -5.75
N GLY A 104 1.98 13.36 -6.35
CA GLY A 104 2.61 14.48 -5.66
C GLY A 104 3.90 14.14 -4.91
N TYR A 105 4.23 12.87 -4.74
CA TYR A 105 5.52 12.42 -4.18
C TYR A 105 6.42 11.93 -5.31
N ALA A 106 7.55 12.62 -5.51
CA ALA A 106 8.50 12.25 -6.57
C ALA A 106 9.12 10.86 -6.30
N PRO A 107 9.29 10.01 -7.35
CA PRO A 107 9.15 10.27 -8.79
C PRO A 107 7.73 10.13 -9.39
N SER A 108 6.70 9.93 -8.58
CA SER A 108 5.31 9.94 -9.08
C SER A 108 4.94 11.28 -9.66
N GLY A 109 4.04 11.25 -10.64
CA GLY A 109 3.57 12.44 -11.32
C GLY A 109 2.66 13.31 -10.45
N LEU A 110 2.51 14.56 -10.89
CA LEU A 110 1.48 15.48 -10.39
C LEU A 110 0.24 15.36 -11.28
N PRO A 111 -0.97 15.51 -10.74
CA PRO A 111 -2.17 15.67 -11.55
C PRO A 111 -2.08 16.98 -12.36
N ALA A 112 -2.66 17.01 -13.57
CA ALA A 112 -2.61 18.16 -14.48
C ALA A 112 -3.33 19.40 -13.92
N LEU A 113 -4.27 19.22 -13.01
CA LEU A 113 -4.99 20.28 -12.29
C LEU A 113 -4.70 20.13 -10.81
N ALA A 114 -4.43 21.25 -10.14
CA ALA A 114 -4.05 21.31 -8.75
C ALA A 114 -4.91 20.39 -7.86
N ILE A 115 -4.22 19.46 -7.21
CA ILE A 115 -4.63 18.81 -5.97
C ILE A 115 -6.02 18.16 -6.04
N SER A 116 -6.18 17.14 -6.85
CA SER A 116 -7.17 16.13 -6.53
C SER A 116 -6.47 14.98 -5.83
N HIS A 117 -6.73 14.81 -4.56
CA HIS A 117 -6.24 13.69 -3.76
C HIS A 117 -6.99 12.40 -4.18
N HIS A 118 -6.91 12.04 -5.47
CA HIS A 118 -7.53 10.83 -6.03
C HIS A 118 -6.67 9.60 -5.69
N TYR A 119 -6.38 9.40 -4.40
CA TYR A 119 -5.57 8.27 -3.94
C TYR A 119 -6.19 6.91 -4.27
N ALA A 120 -7.51 6.84 -4.48
CA ALA A 120 -8.16 5.63 -4.97
C ALA A 120 -7.55 5.13 -6.28
N GLU A 121 -7.29 6.03 -7.23
CA GLU A 121 -6.69 5.71 -8.53
C GLU A 121 -5.27 5.18 -8.38
N ASP A 122 -4.47 5.78 -7.47
CA ASP A 122 -3.10 5.37 -7.19
C ASP A 122 -3.05 3.97 -6.57
N ILE A 123 -3.90 3.76 -5.56
CA ILE A 123 -3.99 2.49 -4.84
C ILE A 123 -4.55 1.41 -5.76
N GLN A 124 -5.57 1.71 -6.57
CA GLN A 124 -6.13 0.75 -7.54
C GLN A 124 -5.08 0.32 -8.57
N ALA A 125 -4.28 1.27 -9.09
CA ALA A 125 -3.20 0.93 -10.02
C ALA A 125 -2.19 -0.04 -9.39
N ALA A 126 -1.89 0.10 -8.10
CA ALA A 126 -1.02 -0.83 -7.38
C ALA A 126 -1.67 -2.20 -7.11
N VAL A 127 -2.97 -2.23 -6.82
CA VAL A 127 -3.76 -3.47 -6.69
C VAL A 127 -3.75 -4.23 -8.03
N ASP A 128 -4.00 -3.53 -9.13
CA ASP A 128 -3.95 -4.11 -10.47
C ASP A 128 -2.56 -4.63 -10.82
N ALA A 129 -1.51 -3.88 -10.47
CA ALA A 129 -0.13 -4.31 -10.65
C ALA A 129 0.18 -5.59 -9.85
N ALA A 130 -0.29 -5.70 -8.62
CA ALA A 130 -0.12 -6.90 -7.81
C ALA A 130 -0.78 -8.13 -8.47
N HIS A 131 -1.97 -7.97 -9.06
CA HIS A 131 -2.63 -9.04 -9.83
C HIS A 131 -1.87 -9.41 -11.09
N VAL A 132 -1.39 -8.44 -11.87
CA VAL A 132 -0.54 -8.69 -13.06
C VAL A 132 0.73 -9.45 -12.67
N LEU A 133 1.31 -9.14 -11.52
CA LEU A 133 2.46 -9.85 -10.96
C LEU A 133 2.13 -11.25 -10.41
N GLY A 134 0.88 -11.71 -10.49
CA GLY A 134 0.44 -13.06 -10.14
C GLY A 134 -0.19 -13.22 -8.76
N ALA A 135 -0.50 -12.13 -8.06
CA ALA A 135 -1.26 -12.22 -6.82
C ALA A 135 -2.74 -12.56 -7.10
N LYS A 136 -3.30 -13.45 -6.29
CA LYS A 136 -4.75 -13.78 -6.30
C LYS A 136 -5.50 -13.01 -5.22
N ASN A 137 -4.85 -12.78 -4.08
CA ASN A 137 -5.42 -12.05 -2.95
C ASN A 137 -4.54 -10.82 -2.67
N VAL A 138 -5.10 -9.63 -2.77
CA VAL A 138 -4.40 -8.37 -2.55
C VAL A 138 -4.96 -7.69 -1.31
N PHE A 139 -4.09 -7.43 -0.36
CA PHE A 139 -4.36 -6.61 0.82
C PHE A 139 -3.77 -5.22 0.59
N VAL A 140 -4.43 -4.19 1.07
CA VAL A 140 -3.87 -2.84 1.10
C VAL A 140 -3.52 -2.49 2.53
N MET A 141 -2.29 -2.05 2.77
CA MET A 141 -1.79 -1.63 4.08
C MET A 141 -1.19 -0.22 3.96
N GLY A 142 -1.71 0.71 4.73
CA GLY A 142 -1.19 2.07 4.78
C GLY A 142 -0.77 2.48 6.18
N ALA A 143 0.16 3.45 6.25
CA ALA A 143 0.62 4.06 7.49
C ALA A 143 0.28 5.56 7.53
N SER A 144 -0.19 6.08 8.67
CA SER A 144 -0.51 7.51 8.86
C SER A 144 -1.41 8.03 7.71
N LEU A 145 -0.97 9.02 6.93
CA LEU A 145 -1.64 9.47 5.70
C LEU A 145 -2.09 8.28 4.83
N GLY A 146 -1.18 7.34 4.56
CA GLY A 146 -1.51 6.13 3.79
C GLY A 146 -2.53 5.25 4.49
N GLY A 147 -2.50 5.19 5.82
CA GLY A 147 -3.49 4.50 6.64
C GLY A 147 -4.87 5.12 6.54
N ALA A 148 -4.97 6.45 6.59
CA ALA A 148 -6.20 7.20 6.37
C ALA A 148 -6.70 7.04 4.93
N ALA A 149 -5.81 7.19 3.93
CA ALA A 149 -6.14 7.00 2.51
C ALA A 149 -6.66 5.59 2.24
N THR A 150 -5.99 4.57 2.79
CA THR A 150 -6.42 3.18 2.62
C THR A 150 -7.84 2.95 3.14
N VAL A 151 -8.22 3.56 4.26
CA VAL A 151 -9.58 3.46 4.82
C VAL A 151 -10.58 4.29 4.01
N ALA A 152 -10.26 5.55 3.75
CA ALA A 152 -11.16 6.48 3.05
C ALA A 152 -11.47 6.00 1.62
N GLU A 153 -10.49 5.39 0.96
CA GLU A 153 -10.60 4.97 -0.43
C GLU A 153 -11.05 3.52 -0.62
N ALA A 154 -10.94 2.66 0.40
CA ALA A 154 -11.31 1.24 0.30
C ALA A 154 -12.69 0.99 -0.35
N PRO A 155 -13.75 1.76 -0.08
CA PRO A 155 -15.07 1.55 -0.72
C PRO A 155 -15.08 1.77 -2.25
N LYS A 156 -14.05 2.41 -2.81
CA LYS A 156 -13.91 2.70 -4.23
C LYS A 156 -12.99 1.70 -4.94
N LEU A 157 -12.27 0.86 -4.17
CA LEU A 157 -11.31 -0.11 -4.69
C LEU A 157 -11.98 -1.44 -5.00
N ASN A 158 -11.45 -2.13 -6.01
CA ASN A 158 -11.92 -3.44 -6.43
C ASN A 158 -10.90 -4.54 -6.07
N ASP A 159 -11.37 -5.78 -5.99
CA ASP A 159 -10.54 -6.98 -5.86
C ASP A 159 -9.65 -7.01 -4.59
N LEU A 160 -10.15 -6.46 -3.47
CA LEU A 160 -9.44 -6.47 -2.21
C LEU A 160 -9.75 -7.72 -1.38
N ALA A 161 -8.72 -8.33 -0.83
CA ALA A 161 -8.80 -9.39 0.18
C ALA A 161 -8.87 -8.84 1.62
N GLY A 162 -8.49 -7.57 1.83
CA GLY A 162 -8.59 -6.91 3.13
C GLY A 162 -7.83 -5.59 3.18
N VAL A 163 -8.13 -4.82 4.22
CA VAL A 163 -7.64 -3.47 4.46
C VAL A 163 -6.94 -3.43 5.82
N ILE A 164 -5.74 -2.86 5.87
CA ILE A 164 -4.93 -2.70 7.07
C ILE A 164 -4.55 -1.23 7.22
N SER A 165 -4.88 -0.64 8.36
CA SER A 165 -4.49 0.72 8.71
C SER A 165 -3.52 0.70 9.88
N LEU A 166 -2.33 1.26 9.70
CA LEU A 166 -1.34 1.50 10.75
C LEU A 166 -1.42 2.98 11.14
N SER A 167 -1.98 3.29 12.28
CA SER A 167 -2.13 4.67 12.80
C SER A 167 -2.78 5.64 11.78
N GLY A 168 -3.74 5.19 10.97
CA GLY A 168 -4.46 6.08 10.06
C GLY A 168 -5.44 6.99 10.81
N GLU A 169 -5.37 8.28 10.56
CA GLU A 169 -6.25 9.27 11.16
C GLU A 169 -7.68 9.12 10.65
N LEU A 170 -8.66 9.57 11.46
CA LEU A 170 -10.08 9.48 11.11
C LEU A 170 -10.47 10.45 9.99
N GLU A 171 -9.84 11.61 9.99
CA GLU A 171 -10.06 12.69 9.04
C GLU A 171 -8.73 13.41 8.78
N LEU A 172 -8.43 13.68 7.53
CA LEU A 172 -7.30 14.51 7.09
C LEU A 172 -7.81 15.55 6.10
N PRO A 173 -8.34 16.70 6.59
CA PRO A 173 -8.96 17.71 5.73
C PRO A 173 -7.99 18.28 4.67
N THR A 174 -6.71 18.41 5.00
CA THR A 174 -5.67 18.89 4.07
C THR A 174 -5.45 17.95 2.88
N SER A 175 -5.86 16.69 3.03
CA SER A 175 -5.77 15.65 2.00
C SER A 175 -7.15 15.16 1.54
N GLU A 176 -8.22 15.86 1.92
CA GLU A 176 -9.61 15.54 1.58
C GLU A 176 -10.02 14.10 1.94
N LEU A 177 -9.37 13.52 2.98
CA LEU A 177 -9.65 12.16 3.43
C LEU A 177 -10.61 12.16 4.62
N ASP A 178 -11.71 11.42 4.46
CA ASP A 178 -12.70 11.15 5.49
C ASP A 178 -12.81 9.63 5.72
N ALA A 179 -11.85 9.10 6.50
CA ALA A 179 -11.82 7.68 6.80
C ALA A 179 -13.00 7.24 7.66
N ILE A 180 -13.44 8.07 8.62
CA ILE A 180 -14.57 7.73 9.50
C ILE A 180 -15.90 7.73 8.72
N GLY A 181 -16.09 8.66 7.79
CA GLY A 181 -17.28 8.69 6.92
C GLY A 181 -17.30 7.57 5.86
N ALA A 182 -16.13 7.10 5.43
CA ALA A 182 -15.99 5.96 4.50
C ALA A 182 -16.18 4.61 5.19
N ALA A 183 -15.79 4.48 6.46
CA ALA A 183 -15.72 3.22 7.21
C ALA A 183 -16.98 2.34 7.12
N PRO A 184 -18.22 2.86 7.21
CA PRO A 184 -19.43 2.02 7.12
C PRO A 184 -19.58 1.26 5.80
N ARG A 185 -18.92 1.73 4.72
CA ARG A 185 -18.99 1.12 3.39
C ARG A 185 -17.91 0.08 3.14
N ILE A 186 -16.96 -0.11 4.07
CA ILE A 186 -15.92 -1.14 3.98
C ILE A 186 -16.55 -2.49 4.34
N THR A 187 -16.61 -3.41 3.39
CA THR A 187 -17.21 -4.73 3.56
C THR A 187 -16.19 -5.86 3.61
N VAL A 188 -14.97 -5.61 3.15
CA VAL A 188 -13.85 -6.56 3.20
C VAL A 188 -13.24 -6.64 4.60
N PRO A 189 -12.50 -7.71 4.96
CA PRO A 189 -11.79 -7.81 6.23
C PRO A 189 -10.96 -6.56 6.54
N PHE A 190 -11.01 -6.11 7.79
CA PHE A 190 -10.40 -4.88 8.25
C PHE A 190 -9.54 -5.10 9.50
N LEU A 191 -8.34 -4.53 9.50
CA LEU A 191 -7.45 -4.52 10.66
C LEU A 191 -6.93 -3.10 10.90
N PHE A 192 -7.09 -2.60 12.12
CA PHE A 192 -6.40 -1.43 12.62
C PHE A 192 -5.32 -1.82 13.61
N VAL A 193 -4.12 -1.26 13.47
CA VAL A 193 -3.03 -1.38 14.44
C VAL A 193 -2.55 0.03 14.80
N GLY A 194 -2.41 0.32 16.09
CA GLY A 194 -1.96 1.62 16.57
C GLY A 194 -1.43 1.55 18.00
N SER A 195 -1.10 2.71 18.55
CA SER A 195 -0.67 2.90 19.94
C SER A 195 -1.73 3.66 20.74
N GLU A 196 -1.74 3.46 22.07
CA GLU A 196 -2.72 4.11 22.95
C GLU A 196 -2.55 5.63 22.99
N ASP A 197 -1.28 6.08 23.05
CA ASP A 197 -0.90 7.48 23.22
C ASP A 197 -0.27 8.07 21.94
N ASP A 198 -0.70 7.55 20.77
CA ASP A 198 -0.26 8.07 19.47
C ASP A 198 -0.69 9.55 19.34
N GLY A 199 0.28 10.43 19.07
CA GLY A 199 0.06 11.89 19.04
C GLY A 199 -0.85 12.37 17.89
N TYR A 200 -1.12 11.51 16.89
CA TYR A 200 -1.97 11.81 15.73
C TYR A 200 -3.32 11.11 15.80
N VAL A 201 -3.34 9.86 16.28
CA VAL A 201 -4.58 9.08 16.43
C VAL A 201 -4.57 8.26 17.72
N LEU A 202 -5.25 8.74 18.74
CA LEU A 202 -5.36 8.07 20.02
C LEU A 202 -6.02 6.67 19.87
N GLY A 203 -5.66 5.73 20.75
CA GLY A 203 -6.27 4.40 20.78
C GLY A 203 -7.79 4.42 20.86
N SER A 204 -8.39 5.41 21.53
CA SER A 204 -9.84 5.61 21.56
C SER A 204 -10.44 5.95 20.19
N GLN A 205 -9.75 6.77 19.40
CA GLN A 205 -10.14 7.13 18.03
C GLN A 205 -10.03 5.91 17.10
N ALA A 206 -8.94 5.16 17.18
CA ALA A 206 -8.76 3.89 16.45
C ALA A 206 -9.90 2.90 16.72
N ARG A 207 -10.30 2.76 17.99
CA ARG A 207 -11.44 1.92 18.37
C ARG A 207 -12.77 2.47 17.81
N ARG A 208 -12.94 3.81 17.78
CA ARG A 208 -14.11 4.47 17.19
C ARG A 208 -14.18 4.17 15.69
N LEU A 209 -13.09 4.34 14.95
CA LEU A 209 -13.00 4.05 13.52
C LEU A 209 -13.35 2.58 13.25
N THR A 210 -12.72 1.64 13.96
CA THR A 210 -12.95 0.21 13.76
C THR A 210 -14.40 -0.19 14.04
N ARG A 211 -15.04 0.40 15.07
CA ARG A 211 -16.48 0.16 15.32
C ARG A 211 -17.34 0.60 14.16
N ALA A 212 -17.00 1.72 13.48
CA ALA A 212 -17.75 2.25 12.35
C ALA A 212 -17.62 1.41 11.08
N VAL A 213 -16.55 0.62 10.93
CA VAL A 213 -16.32 -0.24 9.74
C VAL A 213 -17.48 -1.21 9.55
N GLY A 214 -18.02 -1.28 8.32
CA GLY A 214 -19.17 -2.11 7.96
C GLY A 214 -18.87 -3.61 7.91
N SER A 215 -17.61 -4.00 7.73
CA SER A 215 -17.21 -5.41 7.73
C SER A 215 -17.55 -6.11 9.05
N LYS A 216 -17.98 -7.36 8.96
CA LYS A 216 -18.15 -8.25 10.13
C LYS A 216 -16.79 -8.81 10.61
N ASP A 217 -15.81 -8.97 9.74
CA ASP A 217 -14.44 -9.36 10.06
C ASP A 217 -13.57 -8.10 10.23
N LYS A 218 -13.67 -7.50 11.42
CA LYS A 218 -12.92 -6.29 11.78
C LYS A 218 -12.23 -6.45 13.13
N GLN A 219 -10.98 -5.99 13.20
CA GLN A 219 -10.15 -6.11 14.39
C GLN A 219 -9.42 -4.79 14.64
N VAL A 220 -9.17 -4.49 15.92
CA VAL A 220 -8.33 -3.39 16.36
C VAL A 220 -7.34 -3.89 17.39
N HIS A 221 -6.06 -3.60 17.18
CA HIS A 221 -4.99 -3.92 18.11
C HIS A 221 -4.25 -2.65 18.50
N ILE A 222 -4.38 -2.27 19.77
CA ILE A 222 -3.76 -1.09 20.33
C ILE A 222 -2.68 -1.52 21.31
N PHE A 223 -1.47 -1.06 21.09
CA PHE A 223 -0.31 -1.32 21.93
C PHE A 223 -0.05 -0.11 22.85
N SER A 224 0.74 -0.30 23.90
CA SER A 224 1.12 0.78 24.81
C SER A 224 2.11 1.75 24.14
N GLY A 225 2.09 3.02 24.57
CA GLY A 225 3.01 4.08 24.11
C GLY A 225 2.49 4.87 22.93
N GLY A 226 3.36 5.71 22.36
CA GLY A 226 3.02 6.71 21.35
C GLY A 226 3.66 6.47 19.97
N TYR A 227 3.90 5.22 19.59
CA TYR A 227 4.48 4.89 18.28
C TYR A 227 3.45 5.07 17.17
N HIS A 228 3.87 5.68 16.06
CA HIS A 228 3.03 6.06 14.94
C HIS A 228 3.45 5.39 13.63
N GLY A 229 2.48 5.11 12.77
CA GLY A 229 2.73 4.65 11.40
C GLY A 229 3.63 3.42 11.30
N TRP A 230 4.65 3.48 10.46
CA TRP A 230 5.60 2.37 10.28
C TRP A 230 6.55 2.15 11.48
N ASP A 231 6.65 3.11 12.44
CA ASP A 231 7.39 2.89 13.67
C ASP A 231 6.85 1.69 14.47
N LEU A 232 5.56 1.38 14.32
CA LEU A 232 4.96 0.16 14.86
C LEU A 232 5.66 -1.12 14.38
N LEU A 233 6.26 -1.08 13.19
CA LEU A 233 6.94 -2.22 12.56
C LEU A 233 8.45 -2.22 12.77
N ASP A 234 9.07 -1.04 12.89
CA ASP A 234 10.52 -0.92 12.80
C ASP A 234 11.17 -0.49 14.11
N VAL A 235 10.53 0.37 14.89
CA VAL A 235 11.10 1.00 16.09
C VAL A 235 10.48 0.48 17.38
N ALA A 236 9.15 0.31 17.43
CA ALA A 236 8.44 -0.06 18.66
C ALA A 236 9.01 -1.31 19.34
N PRO A 237 9.07 -1.35 20.67
CA PRO A 237 9.62 -2.52 21.40
C PRO A 237 8.83 -3.81 21.14
N TYR A 238 7.57 -3.66 20.72
CA TYR A 238 6.67 -4.76 20.35
C TYR A 238 6.57 -5.01 18.84
N ARG A 239 7.45 -4.42 18.00
CA ARG A 239 7.44 -4.58 16.54
C ARG A 239 7.38 -6.03 16.05
N ALA A 240 8.04 -6.95 16.76
CA ALA A 240 7.97 -8.37 16.42
C ALA A 240 6.56 -8.96 16.60
N ARG A 241 5.83 -8.51 17.64
CA ARG A 241 4.43 -8.90 17.88
C ARG A 241 3.49 -8.32 16.81
N VAL A 242 3.72 -7.07 16.39
CA VAL A 242 2.97 -6.44 15.30
C VAL A 242 3.21 -7.19 14.00
N LYS A 243 4.47 -7.46 13.63
CA LYS A 243 4.81 -8.24 12.44
C LYS A 243 4.17 -9.64 12.48
N SER A 244 4.22 -10.34 13.62
CA SER A 244 3.57 -11.66 13.77
C SER A 244 2.04 -11.56 13.64
N LEU A 245 1.42 -10.53 14.20
CA LEU A 245 -0.01 -10.28 14.06
C LEU A 245 -0.40 -10.09 12.58
N LEU A 246 0.29 -9.20 11.87
CA LEU A 246 0.04 -8.91 10.46
C LEU A 246 0.20 -10.16 9.59
N LEU A 247 1.29 -10.90 9.80
CA LEU A 247 1.55 -12.12 9.01
C LEU A 247 0.44 -13.14 9.21
N ARG A 248 0.04 -13.42 10.46
CA ARG A 248 -1.09 -14.33 10.75
C ARG A 248 -2.37 -13.81 10.12
N TRP A 249 -2.67 -12.51 10.29
CA TRP A 249 -3.89 -11.91 9.78
C TRP A 249 -3.99 -12.02 8.25
N ILE A 250 -2.90 -11.79 7.52
CA ILE A 250 -2.85 -11.91 6.05
C ILE A 250 -2.93 -13.39 5.60
N THR A 251 -2.21 -14.30 6.29
CA THR A 251 -2.07 -15.69 5.81
C THR A 251 -3.22 -16.60 6.20
N GLN A 252 -3.94 -16.33 7.28
CA GLN A 252 -5.06 -17.15 7.75
C GLN A 252 -6.37 -16.89 7.00
N ARG A 253 -6.45 -15.84 6.17
CA ARG A 253 -7.66 -15.58 5.38
C ARG A 253 -7.77 -16.53 4.19
N PRO A 254 -9.00 -16.95 3.81
CA PRO A 254 -9.22 -17.85 2.69
C PRO A 254 -8.54 -17.34 1.41
N ARG A 255 -8.18 -18.29 0.56
CA ARG A 255 -7.65 -18.01 -0.79
C ARG A 255 -8.80 -17.67 -1.72
#